data_da429501a3773601c8aafce947f8c7de
#
_entry.id   da429501a3773601c8aafce947f8c7de
#
_cell.length_a   1.000
_cell.length_b   1.000
_cell.length_c   1.000
_cell.angle_alpha   90.00
_cell.angle_beta   90.00
_cell.angle_gamma   90.00
#
_symmetry.space_group_name_H-M   'P 1'
#
loop_
_entity.id
_entity.type
_entity.pdbx_description
1 polymer ?
#
loop_
_entity_poly.entity_id
_entity_poly.type
_entity_poly.pdbx_seq_one_letter_code
_entity_poly.pdbx_strand_id
1 'polypeptide(L)'
;MKFVAHPKDIPLHIEEVDALSTHGKSLDVSGFGGISYLSNKPYKLGQSIQLRLTEIDPDFCVVGRVFKCDEEGSEFRIFIEFPEKKDCYCVRMIEQLSHIEHYRRQAKSQGRRLNFNEAAAEWIQKFAASFPEFSS
;
A
#
# COMPACT_ATOMS: atom_id res chain seq x y z
N MET A 1 0.27 5.19 -14.68
CA MET A 1 -0.02 5.16 -13.24
C MET A 1 -0.03 3.72 -12.78
N LYS A 2 0.80 3.40 -11.84
CA LYS A 2 0.95 2.04 -11.36
C LYS A 2 0.58 1.92 -9.90
N PHE A 3 -0.10 0.84 -9.55
CA PHE A 3 -0.51 0.60 -8.17
C PHE A 3 0.27 -0.58 -7.61
N VAL A 4 0.78 -0.40 -6.41
CA VAL A 4 1.50 -1.47 -5.71
C VAL A 4 0.50 -2.29 -4.90
N ALA A 5 0.53 -3.60 -5.06
CA ALA A 5 -0.35 -4.48 -4.29
C ALA A 5 0.13 -4.55 -2.84
N HIS A 6 -0.75 -4.19 -1.93
CA HIS A 6 -0.43 -4.27 -0.50
C HIS A 6 -0.40 -5.75 -0.08
N PRO A 7 0.62 -6.19 0.68
CA PRO A 7 0.69 -7.59 1.13
C PRO A 7 -0.49 -7.97 2.01
N LYS A 8 -1.09 -9.13 1.76
CA LYS A 8 -2.28 -9.56 2.51
C LYS A 8 -2.02 -9.82 3.98
N ASP A 9 -0.81 -10.21 4.34
CA ASP A 9 -0.49 -10.55 5.72
C ASP A 9 -0.11 -9.33 6.57
N ILE A 10 -0.07 -8.13 5.98
CA ILE A 10 0.16 -6.90 6.71
C ILE A 10 -1.17 -6.17 6.83
N PRO A 11 -1.77 -6.11 8.02
CA PRO A 11 -3.09 -5.50 8.15
C PRO A 11 -3.12 -4.03 7.74
N LEU A 12 -4.08 -3.69 6.90
CA LEU A 12 -4.33 -2.33 6.49
C LEU A 12 -5.70 -1.94 7.01
N HIS A 13 -5.73 -0.95 7.88
CA HIS A 13 -6.98 -0.50 8.47
C HIS A 13 -7.55 0.65 7.66
N ILE A 14 -8.76 0.47 7.17
CA ILE A 14 -9.44 1.45 6.32
C ILE A 14 -10.67 1.96 7.05
N GLU A 15 -10.82 3.28 7.10
CA GLU A 15 -11.98 3.89 7.70
C GLU A 15 -12.53 4.91 6.71
N GLU A 16 -13.83 4.86 6.46
CA GLU A 16 -14.46 5.84 5.58
C GLU A 16 -14.52 7.17 6.29
N VAL A 17 -14.17 8.23 5.58
CA VAL A 17 -14.22 9.59 6.13
C VAL A 17 -15.01 10.48 5.20
N ASP A 18 -15.48 11.60 5.73
CA ASP A 18 -16.23 12.54 4.92
C ASP A 18 -15.34 13.10 3.83
N ALA A 19 -15.95 13.39 2.70
CA ALA A 19 -15.23 13.90 1.57
C ALA A 19 -14.55 15.19 1.95
N LEU A 20 -13.24 15.16 1.97
CA LEU A 20 -12.47 16.38 2.10
C LEU A 20 -12.44 17.01 0.72
N SER A 21 -12.40 18.33 0.69
CA SER A 21 -12.35 19.00 -0.58
C SER A 21 -10.98 18.83 -1.18
N THR A 22 -10.70 17.65 -1.66
CA THR A 22 -9.44 17.46 -2.34
C THR A 22 -9.74 17.72 -3.79
N HIS A 23 -9.28 18.80 -4.27
CA HIS A 23 -9.50 19.12 -5.64
C HIS A 23 -8.30 18.73 -6.44
N GLY A 24 -7.68 17.77 -6.24
CA GLY A 24 -6.49 17.50 -6.98
C GLY A 24 -6.65 16.34 -7.92
N LYS A 25 -5.86 16.30 -8.94
CA LYS A 25 -5.66 15.11 -9.71
C LYS A 25 -4.66 14.26 -8.95
N SER A 26 -4.78 12.96 -9.09
CA SER A 26 -3.80 12.04 -8.59
C SER A 26 -2.43 12.39 -9.19
N LEU A 27 -1.39 12.36 -8.39
CA LEU A 27 -0.04 12.64 -8.84
C LEU A 27 0.73 11.34 -8.99
N ASP A 28 1.36 11.20 -10.14
CA ASP A 28 2.19 10.04 -10.40
C ASP A 28 3.61 10.38 -9.96
N VAL A 29 4.00 9.82 -8.82
CA VAL A 29 5.33 10.07 -8.26
C VAL A 29 6.21 8.88 -8.55
N SER A 30 7.14 9.01 -9.46
CA SER A 30 8.05 7.92 -9.85
C SER A 30 7.30 6.66 -10.28
N GLY A 31 6.21 6.85 -11.01
CA GLY A 31 5.40 5.72 -11.48
C GLY A 31 4.45 5.16 -10.44
N PHE A 32 4.46 5.68 -9.22
CA PHE A 32 3.59 5.18 -8.15
C PHE A 32 2.25 5.89 -8.20
N GLY A 33 1.18 5.15 -8.51
CA GLY A 33 -0.17 5.73 -8.55
C GLY A 33 -0.93 5.57 -7.26
N GLY A 34 -0.49 4.66 -6.42
CA GLY A 34 -1.17 4.34 -5.18
C GLY A 34 -1.01 2.88 -4.84
N ILE A 35 -1.93 2.36 -4.07
CA ILE A 35 -1.88 0.95 -3.66
C ILE A 35 -3.18 0.25 -4.04
N SER A 36 -3.11 -1.06 -4.18
CA SER A 36 -4.31 -1.88 -4.29
C SER A 36 -4.39 -2.77 -3.07
N TYR A 37 -5.62 -3.04 -2.64
CA TYR A 37 -5.88 -3.78 -1.43
C TYR A 37 -7.08 -4.70 -1.67
N LEU A 38 -6.99 -5.93 -1.18
CA LEU A 38 -8.08 -6.89 -1.33
C LEU A 38 -8.99 -6.79 -0.13
N SER A 39 -10.21 -6.34 -0.35
CA SER A 39 -11.18 -6.07 0.71
C SER A 39 -12.34 -7.07 0.65
N ASN A 40 -12.95 -7.34 1.79
CA ASN A 40 -14.13 -8.19 1.82
C ASN A 40 -15.42 -7.42 1.57
N LYS A 41 -15.35 -6.11 1.36
CA LYS A 41 -16.51 -5.30 1.01
C LYS A 41 -16.15 -4.29 -0.07
N PRO A 42 -17.14 -3.86 -0.87
CA PRO A 42 -16.89 -2.85 -1.90
C PRO A 42 -16.83 -1.44 -1.30
N TYR A 43 -16.24 -0.53 -2.06
CA TYR A 43 -16.21 0.90 -1.71
C TYR A 43 -16.67 1.70 -2.93
N LYS A 44 -17.24 2.86 -2.68
CA LYS A 44 -17.70 3.73 -3.76
C LYS A 44 -16.53 4.45 -4.40
N LEU A 45 -16.60 4.62 -5.71
CA LEU A 45 -15.58 5.40 -6.42
C LEU A 45 -15.61 6.84 -5.91
N GLY A 46 -14.42 7.40 -5.69
CA GLY A 46 -14.30 8.75 -5.17
C GLY A 46 -14.43 8.86 -3.66
N GLN A 47 -14.76 7.76 -2.98
CA GLN A 47 -14.89 7.75 -1.53
C GLN A 47 -13.56 8.08 -0.89
N SER A 48 -13.57 9.04 0.06
CA SER A 48 -12.38 9.33 0.86
C SER A 48 -12.27 8.31 1.98
N ILE A 49 -11.07 7.80 2.17
CA ILE A 49 -10.80 6.79 3.19
C ILE A 49 -9.51 7.13 3.91
N GLN A 50 -9.48 6.78 5.19
CA GLN A 50 -8.30 6.97 6.01
C GLN A 50 -7.61 5.62 6.17
N LEU A 51 -6.30 5.61 5.98
CA LEU A 51 -5.51 4.39 6.03
C LEU A 51 -4.55 4.42 7.21
N ARG A 52 -4.46 3.30 7.91
CA ARG A 52 -3.49 3.10 8.98
C ARG A 52 -2.84 1.74 8.81
N LEU A 53 -1.55 1.69 9.11
CA LEU A 53 -0.77 0.46 9.07
C LEU A 53 -0.07 0.30 10.40
N THR A 54 -0.85 0.03 11.44
CA THR A 54 -0.38 0.08 12.82
C THR A 54 0.71 -0.94 13.13
N GLU A 55 0.78 -2.05 12.39
CA GLU A 55 1.84 -3.04 12.60
C GLU A 55 3.17 -2.60 12.03
N ILE A 56 3.17 -1.66 11.10
CA ILE A 56 4.40 -1.16 10.50
C ILE A 56 4.83 0.15 11.18
N ASP A 57 3.89 1.08 11.33
CA ASP A 57 4.15 2.37 11.96
C ASP A 57 2.85 2.86 12.59
N PRO A 58 2.75 2.83 13.92
CA PRO A 58 1.51 3.23 14.60
C PRO A 58 1.12 4.69 14.39
N ASP A 59 2.07 5.52 13.98
CA ASP A 59 1.77 6.93 13.73
C ASP A 59 1.37 7.21 12.28
N PHE A 60 1.45 6.22 11.43
CA PHE A 60 1.11 6.41 10.02
C PHE A 60 -0.41 6.55 9.84
N CYS A 61 -0.81 7.63 9.21
CA CYS A 61 -2.21 7.88 8.92
C CYS A 61 -2.30 8.80 7.72
N VAL A 62 -2.95 8.35 6.66
CA VAL A 62 -3.14 9.18 5.47
C VAL A 62 -4.55 9.02 4.96
N VAL A 63 -5.00 10.00 4.19
CA VAL A 63 -6.30 9.95 3.54
C VAL A 63 -6.08 9.77 2.05
N GLY A 64 -6.73 8.76 1.51
CA GLY A 64 -6.70 8.50 0.08
C GLY A 64 -8.11 8.53 -0.48
N ARG A 65 -8.21 8.22 -1.74
CA ARG A 65 -9.48 8.22 -2.44
C ARG A 65 -9.60 6.96 -3.27
N VAL A 66 -10.77 6.35 -3.25
CA VAL A 66 -10.99 5.13 -4.03
C VAL A 66 -11.04 5.49 -5.52
N PHE A 67 -10.08 4.96 -6.26
CA PHE A 67 -9.95 5.21 -7.68
C PHE A 67 -10.71 4.16 -8.49
N LYS A 68 -10.74 2.93 -8.01
CA LYS A 68 -11.34 1.82 -8.75
C LYS A 68 -11.67 0.70 -7.78
N CYS A 69 -12.71 -0.06 -8.09
CA CYS A 69 -13.12 -1.19 -7.26
C CYS A 69 -13.56 -2.32 -8.20
N ASP A 70 -12.81 -3.41 -8.19
CA ASP A 70 -13.09 -4.56 -9.06
C ASP A 70 -13.43 -5.79 -8.23
N GLU A 71 -14.42 -6.55 -8.67
CA GLU A 71 -14.71 -7.81 -8.02
C GLU A 71 -13.66 -8.85 -8.37
N GLU A 72 -13.21 -9.59 -7.34
CA GLU A 72 -12.28 -10.71 -7.51
C GLU A 72 -12.80 -11.87 -6.67
N GLY A 73 -13.56 -12.75 -7.27
CA GLY A 73 -14.19 -13.86 -6.54
C GLY A 73 -15.17 -13.31 -5.52
N SER A 74 -14.96 -13.65 -4.24
CA SER A 74 -15.82 -13.17 -3.17
C SER A 74 -15.29 -11.89 -2.53
N GLU A 75 -14.20 -11.36 -3.05
CA GLU A 75 -13.59 -10.15 -2.51
C GLU A 75 -13.55 -9.05 -3.55
N PHE A 76 -13.06 -7.87 -3.15
CA PHE A 76 -12.99 -6.71 -4.03
C PHE A 76 -11.59 -6.14 -4.02
N ARG A 77 -11.03 -5.93 -5.20
CA ARG A 77 -9.74 -5.26 -5.33
C ARG A 77 -9.97 -3.76 -5.36
N ILE A 78 -9.55 -3.08 -4.31
CA ILE A 78 -9.74 -1.64 -4.17
C ILE A 78 -8.45 -0.95 -4.57
N PHE A 79 -8.53 0.02 -5.47
CA PHE A 79 -7.39 0.81 -5.89
C PHE A 79 -7.51 2.18 -5.26
N ILE A 80 -6.50 2.58 -4.51
CA ILE A 80 -6.52 3.80 -3.71
C ILE A 80 -5.44 4.74 -4.21
N GLU A 81 -5.85 5.95 -4.59
CA GLU A 81 -4.93 6.99 -5.03
C GLU A 81 -4.79 8.04 -3.93
N PHE A 82 -3.72 8.80 -4.01
CA PHE A 82 -3.42 9.82 -3.01
C PHE A 82 -3.24 11.15 -3.73
N PRO A 83 -4.18 12.09 -3.56
CA PRO A 83 -4.15 13.34 -4.31
C PRO A 83 -2.96 14.23 -3.99
N GLU A 84 -2.43 14.13 -2.76
CA GLU A 84 -1.32 14.99 -2.39
C GLU A 84 0.01 14.29 -2.57
N LYS A 85 0.95 15.00 -3.17
CA LYS A 85 2.29 14.48 -3.46
C LYS A 85 2.99 13.98 -2.20
N LYS A 86 2.86 14.73 -1.12
CA LYS A 86 3.46 14.36 0.16
C LYS A 86 2.94 13.01 0.64
N ASP A 87 1.63 12.77 0.50
CA ASP A 87 1.05 11.50 0.90
C ASP A 87 1.49 10.37 0.00
N CYS A 88 1.65 10.63 -1.30
CA CYS A 88 2.19 9.63 -2.21
C CYS A 88 3.57 9.15 -1.76
N TYR A 89 4.44 10.08 -1.38
CA TYR A 89 5.77 9.71 -0.90
C TYR A 89 5.70 8.90 0.39
N CYS A 90 4.85 9.32 1.32
CA CYS A 90 4.70 8.61 2.59
C CYS A 90 4.19 7.19 2.37
N VAL A 91 3.19 7.04 1.51
CA VAL A 91 2.63 5.72 1.22
C VAL A 91 3.65 4.83 0.51
N ARG A 92 4.41 5.40 -0.42
CA ARG A 92 5.44 4.64 -1.10
C ARG A 92 6.48 4.11 -0.10
N MET A 93 6.88 4.94 0.86
CA MET A 93 7.84 4.52 1.88
C MET A 93 7.27 3.45 2.79
N ILE A 94 6.02 3.62 3.24
CA ILE A 94 5.43 2.65 4.16
C ILE A 94 5.17 1.32 3.44
N GLU A 95 4.90 1.36 2.14
CA GLU A 95 4.71 0.13 1.37
C GLU A 95 6.04 -0.63 1.21
N GLN A 96 7.16 0.08 1.08
CA GLN A 96 8.45 -0.59 1.09
C GLN A 96 8.64 -1.36 2.40
N LEU A 97 8.35 -0.70 3.52
CA LEU A 97 8.47 -1.36 4.83
C LEU A 97 7.53 -2.54 4.95
N SER A 98 6.32 -2.40 4.43
CA SER A 98 5.34 -3.49 4.45
C SER A 98 5.82 -4.69 3.64
N HIS A 99 6.41 -4.44 2.47
CA HIS A 99 6.94 -5.52 1.64
C HIS A 99 8.15 -6.19 2.27
N ILE A 100 8.99 -5.43 2.96
CA ILE A 100 10.12 -5.99 3.70
C ILE A 100 9.62 -6.88 4.82
N GLU A 101 8.61 -6.44 5.56
CA GLU A 101 8.05 -7.25 6.63
C GLU A 101 7.37 -8.50 6.09
N HIS A 102 6.68 -8.39 4.96
CA HIS A 102 6.11 -9.55 4.29
C HIS A 102 7.20 -10.55 3.90
N TYR A 103 8.30 -10.05 3.35
CA TYR A 103 9.44 -10.89 2.99
C TYR A 103 9.99 -11.61 4.21
N ARG A 104 10.13 -10.89 5.33
CA ARG A 104 10.61 -11.50 6.57
C ARG A 104 9.70 -12.63 7.04
N ARG A 105 8.38 -12.42 6.96
CA ARG A 105 7.41 -13.44 7.37
C ARG A 105 7.43 -14.65 6.45
N GLN A 106 7.62 -14.42 5.16
CA GLN A 106 7.75 -15.52 4.20
C GLN A 106 9.01 -16.35 4.48
N ALA A 107 10.13 -15.70 4.75
CA ALA A 107 11.37 -16.39 5.09
C ALA A 107 11.19 -17.22 6.35
N LYS A 108 10.50 -16.69 7.36
CA LYS A 108 10.24 -17.41 8.60
C LYS A 108 9.42 -18.67 8.34
N SER A 109 8.42 -18.59 7.47
CA SER A 109 7.61 -19.75 7.15
C SER A 109 8.41 -20.84 6.42
N GLN A 110 9.56 -20.46 5.87
CA GLN A 110 10.48 -21.38 5.19
C GLN A 110 11.65 -21.79 6.10
N GLY A 111 11.57 -21.48 7.38
CA GLY A 111 12.60 -21.84 8.35
C GLY A 111 13.75 -20.86 8.48
N ARG A 112 13.69 -19.72 7.81
CA ARG A 112 14.75 -18.73 7.87
C ARG A 112 14.36 -17.59 8.81
N ARG A 113 15.05 -17.49 9.94
CA ARG A 113 14.74 -16.44 10.92
C ARG A 113 15.60 -15.22 10.65
N LEU A 114 15.05 -14.25 9.96
CA LEU A 114 15.72 -12.99 9.68
C LEU A 114 15.20 -11.94 10.64
N ASN A 115 16.08 -11.07 11.14
CA ASN A 115 15.60 -9.85 11.80
C ASN A 115 15.22 -8.86 10.70
N PHE A 116 14.65 -7.71 11.09
CA PHE A 116 14.17 -6.75 10.10
C PHE A 116 15.29 -6.24 9.21
N ASN A 117 16.46 -5.96 9.79
CA ASN A 117 17.58 -5.43 9.00
C ASN A 117 18.09 -6.45 7.99
N GLU A 118 18.15 -7.72 8.36
CA GLU A 118 18.56 -8.77 7.45
C GLU A 118 17.54 -8.92 6.31
N ALA A 119 16.26 -8.90 6.65
CA ALA A 119 15.22 -8.99 5.65
C ALA A 119 15.26 -7.79 4.71
N ALA A 120 15.49 -6.59 5.25
CA ALA A 120 15.58 -5.39 4.45
C ALA A 120 16.75 -5.47 3.46
N ALA A 121 17.89 -5.95 3.93
CA ALA A 121 19.06 -6.07 3.04
C ALA A 121 18.79 -7.02 1.89
N GLU A 122 18.18 -8.17 2.16
CA GLU A 122 17.85 -9.11 1.10
C GLU A 122 16.80 -8.57 0.16
N TRP A 123 15.77 -7.94 0.72
CA TRP A 123 14.68 -7.38 -0.10
C TRP A 123 15.20 -6.28 -1.03
N ILE A 124 16.04 -5.39 -0.51
CA ILE A 124 16.60 -4.31 -1.29
C ILE A 124 17.42 -4.88 -2.46
N GLN A 125 18.23 -5.87 -2.18
CA GLN A 125 19.05 -6.48 -3.21
C GLN A 125 18.22 -7.13 -4.32
N LYS A 126 17.11 -7.77 -3.95
CA LYS A 126 16.30 -8.52 -4.89
C LYS A 126 15.25 -7.68 -5.63
N PHE A 127 14.66 -6.70 -4.93
CA PHE A 127 13.45 -6.07 -5.42
C PHE A 127 13.46 -4.55 -5.50
N ALA A 128 14.36 -3.87 -4.81
CA ALA A 128 14.28 -2.41 -4.73
C ALA A 128 14.36 -1.73 -6.09
N ALA A 129 15.13 -2.30 -7.02
CA ALA A 129 15.28 -1.70 -8.34
C ALA A 129 13.98 -1.68 -9.13
N SER A 130 13.04 -2.59 -8.81
CA SER A 130 11.77 -2.65 -9.52
C SER A 130 10.61 -2.06 -8.73
N PHE A 131 10.82 -1.69 -7.48
CA PHE A 131 9.78 -1.03 -6.71
C PHE A 131 9.67 0.44 -7.13
N PRO A 132 8.53 1.04 -7.17
CA PRO A 132 7.24 0.62 -6.66
C PRO A 132 6.49 -0.30 -7.58
N GLU A 133 6.70 -0.27 -8.83
CA GLU A 133 5.92 -1.04 -9.54
C GLU A 133 6.60 -1.88 -10.32
N PHE A 134 7.66 -2.05 -9.90
CA PHE A 134 8.20 -2.93 -10.59
C PHE A 134 8.06 -2.61 -11.99
N SER A 135 8.03 -1.53 -12.30
CA SER A 135 7.71 -1.27 -13.38
C SER A 135 8.41 -0.53 -14.14
N SER A 136 8.88 -0.29 -14.05
CA SER A 136 9.15 0.57 -14.92
C SER A 136 9.73 0.24 -15.95
#